data_656c25558723505219f7b5ac48d60031
#
_entry.id   656c25558723505219f7b5ac48d60031
#
_cell.length_a   1.000
_cell.length_b   1.000
_cell.length_c   1.000
_cell.angle_alpha   90.00
_cell.angle_beta   90.00
_cell.angle_gamma   90.00
#
_symmetry.space_group_name_H-M   'P 1'
#
loop_
_entity.id
_entity.type
_entity.pdbx_description
1 polymer ?
#
loop_
_entity_poly.entity_id
_entity_poly.type
_entity_poly.pdbx_seq_one_letter_code
_entity_poly.pdbx_strand_id
1 'polypeptide(L)'
;MDFNILIGGEAGQGLKTVDNILGKILFREDFNIFSSKDFMSRIRGGHNFMQLRISDEELYGPDNDLDLLIALNEESVEIHRDQLKDDGIVLIEGENEVIDGRTILVPASVIAKDINPKGVNTVFVGAALKIMNLELDTARSVVEEYFDDELVEDNIKLLERGYNAVDSIYDNLKENVSDKSEEVFIDGNSALGYGALTGGLRFYSAYPMSPSTGIMNFLAGQQKNFDLVVEQAEDELAALNMALGGSYSGIRSMTGTSGGGLALMNEAIGLAGITETPVVIADVQRPGPATGLPTRTGQGDLLFAINSAQDEFPLMVIAPRDQEDLFYTGFRALNIADKYQIPVIVLSDQFNGDSSKNVDEFNFDSLKINRHLISEDDPDAKDYKRYKFTEDGISPRAYPGQLKGEIVLVDSDEHDEEGHIVEDAETR
;
A
#
# COMPACT_ATOMS: atom_id res chain seq x y z
N MET A 1 -5.06 -16.80 22.06
CA MET A 1 -5.37 -15.43 22.52
C MET A 1 -5.80 -14.62 21.31
N ASP A 2 -6.82 -13.78 21.41
CA ASP A 2 -7.32 -12.91 20.34
C ASP A 2 -7.82 -11.62 21.01
N PHE A 3 -7.17 -10.50 20.71
CA PHE A 3 -7.40 -9.24 21.40
C PHE A 3 -7.52 -8.10 20.36
N ASN A 4 -8.59 -7.33 20.44
CA ASN A 4 -8.99 -6.38 19.43
C ASN A 4 -9.06 -4.95 19.98
N ILE A 5 -8.29 -4.05 19.40
CA ILE A 5 -8.14 -2.65 19.80
C ILE A 5 -8.73 -1.77 18.70
N LEU A 6 -9.61 -0.84 19.05
CA LEU A 6 -10.07 0.18 18.13
C LEU A 6 -9.64 1.58 18.61
N ILE A 7 -9.08 2.36 17.71
CA ILE A 7 -8.66 3.75 17.94
C ILE A 7 -9.63 4.63 17.15
N GLY A 8 -10.51 5.35 17.85
CA GLY A 8 -11.54 6.19 17.22
C GLY A 8 -11.33 7.67 17.48
N GLY A 9 -11.66 8.53 16.48
CA GLY A 9 -11.55 9.97 16.61
C GLY A 9 -11.87 10.71 15.31
N GLU A 10 -11.69 12.03 15.32
CA GLU A 10 -11.84 12.87 14.13
C GLU A 10 -10.57 12.91 13.27
N ALA A 11 -10.74 13.22 11.97
CA ALA A 11 -9.62 13.51 11.10
C ALA A 11 -8.80 14.70 11.64
N GLY A 12 -7.50 14.46 11.83
CA GLY A 12 -6.56 15.45 12.39
C GLY A 12 -6.27 15.28 13.89
N GLN A 13 -6.94 14.38 14.60
CA GLN A 13 -6.64 14.04 16.00
C GLN A 13 -5.44 13.08 16.16
N GLY A 14 -4.80 12.66 15.06
CA GLY A 14 -3.58 11.84 15.10
C GLY A 14 -3.80 10.35 15.33
N LEU A 15 -4.96 9.80 14.94
CA LEU A 15 -5.23 8.35 14.98
C LEU A 15 -4.08 7.55 14.35
N LYS A 16 -3.59 8.04 13.20
CA LYS A 16 -2.49 7.39 12.47
C LYS A 16 -1.20 7.28 13.29
N THR A 17 -0.94 8.24 14.17
CA THR A 17 0.20 8.21 15.08
C THR A 17 0.04 7.10 16.10
N VAL A 18 -1.15 6.96 16.71
CA VAL A 18 -1.43 5.89 17.69
C VAL A 18 -1.33 4.53 17.02
N ASP A 19 -1.99 4.34 15.87
CA ASP A 19 -1.98 3.09 15.07
C ASP A 19 -0.55 2.67 14.70
N ASN A 20 0.24 3.57 14.12
CA ASN A 20 1.58 3.26 13.67
C ASN A 20 2.54 2.92 14.83
N ILE A 21 2.50 3.69 15.92
CA ILE A 21 3.37 3.44 17.07
C ILE A 21 2.94 2.17 17.78
N LEU A 22 1.65 2.03 18.09
CA LEU A 22 1.13 0.86 18.82
C LEU A 22 1.28 -0.41 17.98
N GLY A 23 0.93 -0.37 16.69
CA GLY A 23 1.10 -1.50 15.78
C GLY A 23 2.56 -1.97 15.70
N LYS A 24 3.52 -1.03 15.58
CA LYS A 24 4.95 -1.37 15.55
C LYS A 24 5.45 -1.94 16.88
N ILE A 25 4.95 -1.42 18.02
CA ILE A 25 5.28 -1.96 19.34
C ILE A 25 4.76 -3.40 19.44
N LEU A 26 3.49 -3.62 19.14
CA LEU A 26 2.85 -4.94 19.24
C LEU A 26 3.51 -5.97 18.31
N PHE A 27 3.92 -5.56 17.12
CA PHE A 27 4.71 -6.41 16.21
C PHE A 27 6.06 -6.82 16.83
N ARG A 28 6.78 -5.88 17.44
CA ARG A 28 8.07 -6.15 18.11
C ARG A 28 7.93 -6.90 19.43
N GLU A 29 6.72 -6.97 19.97
CA GLU A 29 6.34 -7.83 21.10
C GLU A 29 5.88 -9.23 20.65
N ASP A 30 6.17 -9.57 19.36
CA ASP A 30 5.99 -10.87 18.71
C ASP A 30 4.52 -11.28 18.46
N PHE A 31 3.56 -10.36 18.53
CA PHE A 31 2.17 -10.66 18.17
C PHE A 31 1.97 -10.82 16.66
N ASN A 32 1.07 -11.73 16.26
CA ASN A 32 0.43 -11.60 14.96
C ASN A 32 -0.52 -10.41 14.98
N ILE A 33 -0.44 -9.54 13.97
CA ILE A 33 -1.23 -8.33 13.89
C ILE A 33 -1.97 -8.25 12.56
N PHE A 34 -3.22 -7.83 12.63
CA PHE A 34 -3.96 -7.33 11.49
C PHE A 34 -4.46 -5.92 11.79
N SER A 35 -4.01 -4.91 11.00
CA SER A 35 -4.46 -3.54 11.10
C SER A 35 -5.38 -3.20 9.94
N SER A 36 -6.55 -2.64 10.21
CA SER A 36 -7.48 -2.10 9.23
C SER A 36 -7.80 -0.64 9.52
N LYS A 37 -8.17 0.11 8.48
CA LYS A 37 -8.39 1.56 8.56
C LYS A 37 -9.73 1.92 7.93
N ASP A 38 -10.52 2.70 8.64
CA ASP A 38 -11.75 3.31 8.13
C ASP A 38 -11.70 4.83 8.33
N PHE A 39 -11.71 5.58 7.25
CA PHE A 39 -11.66 7.03 7.32
C PHE A 39 -12.57 7.67 6.28
N MET A 40 -13.11 8.83 6.65
CA MET A 40 -13.91 9.62 5.74
C MET A 40 -13.03 10.40 4.77
N SER A 41 -13.53 10.61 3.55
CA SER A 41 -12.86 11.45 2.55
C SER A 41 -12.97 12.94 2.92
N ARG A 42 -12.40 13.31 4.07
CA ARG A 42 -12.38 14.70 4.58
C ARG A 42 -11.02 15.00 5.19
N ILE A 43 -10.57 16.24 5.05
CA ILE A 43 -9.30 16.71 5.63
C ILE A 43 -9.44 16.88 7.15
N ARG A 44 -10.61 17.30 7.64
CA ARG A 44 -10.92 17.51 9.06
C ARG A 44 -12.36 17.16 9.36
N GLY A 45 -12.61 16.69 10.58
CA GLY A 45 -13.93 16.31 11.07
C GLY A 45 -14.40 14.96 10.52
N GLY A 46 -15.54 14.52 11.00
CA GLY A 46 -16.10 13.20 10.72
C GLY A 46 -15.41 12.11 11.55
N HIS A 47 -16.14 11.03 11.78
CA HIS A 47 -15.63 9.91 12.55
C HIS A 47 -14.74 9.02 11.70
N ASN A 48 -13.53 8.75 12.19
CA ASN A 48 -12.58 7.81 11.62
C ASN A 48 -12.12 6.84 12.69
N PHE A 49 -11.74 5.63 12.30
CA PHE A 49 -11.13 4.69 13.23
C PHE A 49 -10.07 3.82 12.56
N MET A 50 -9.19 3.30 13.37
CA MET A 50 -8.22 2.29 13.02
C MET A 50 -8.35 1.15 13.99
N GLN A 51 -8.23 -0.08 13.50
CA GLN A 51 -8.41 -1.26 14.29
C GLN A 51 -7.16 -2.12 14.22
N LEU A 52 -6.65 -2.51 15.39
CA LEU A 52 -5.52 -3.41 15.57
C LEU A 52 -6.03 -4.68 16.24
N ARG A 53 -6.02 -5.78 15.54
CA ARG A 53 -6.28 -7.12 16.09
C ARG A 53 -4.95 -7.81 16.30
N ILE A 54 -4.71 -8.36 17.49
CA ILE A 54 -3.51 -9.13 17.83
C ILE A 54 -3.87 -10.53 18.27
N SER A 55 -3.00 -11.49 17.96
CA SER A 55 -3.19 -12.91 18.30
C SER A 55 -1.86 -13.64 18.43
N ASP A 56 -1.89 -14.79 19.13
CA ASP A 56 -0.85 -15.82 19.09
C ASP A 56 -0.97 -16.73 17.84
N GLU A 57 -2.07 -16.62 17.09
CA GLU A 57 -2.30 -17.33 15.83
C GLU A 57 -2.30 -16.33 14.64
N GLU A 58 -2.04 -16.81 13.42
CA GLU A 58 -2.05 -16.00 12.21
C GLU A 58 -3.42 -15.37 11.95
N LEU A 59 -3.43 -14.08 11.55
CA LEU A 59 -4.62 -13.30 11.34
C LEU A 59 -4.82 -12.97 9.85
N TYR A 60 -6.09 -13.03 9.40
CA TYR A 60 -6.48 -12.76 8.01
C TYR A 60 -7.51 -11.63 7.87
N GLY A 61 -7.92 -11.02 8.98
CA GLY A 61 -8.92 -9.95 8.95
C GLY A 61 -9.24 -9.36 10.33
N PRO A 62 -10.02 -8.27 10.36
CA PRO A 62 -10.50 -7.66 11.60
C PRO A 62 -11.57 -8.54 12.28
N ASP A 63 -11.88 -8.22 13.54
CA ASP A 63 -13.02 -8.74 14.27
C ASP A 63 -13.93 -7.57 14.68
N ASN A 64 -15.20 -7.83 14.95
CA ASN A 64 -16.15 -6.80 15.37
C ASN A 64 -16.17 -6.57 16.88
N ASP A 65 -15.82 -7.59 17.66
CA ASP A 65 -15.88 -7.55 19.12
C ASP A 65 -14.62 -6.94 19.70
N LEU A 66 -14.72 -5.83 20.42
CA LEU A 66 -13.61 -5.04 20.92
C LEU A 66 -13.26 -5.37 22.36
N ASP A 67 -11.97 -5.54 22.63
CA ASP A 67 -11.41 -5.64 23.99
C ASP A 67 -11.04 -4.25 24.53
N LEU A 68 -10.50 -3.38 23.67
CA LEU A 68 -10.05 -2.04 24.03
C LEU A 68 -10.50 -0.99 23.00
N LEU A 69 -11.24 0.01 23.45
CA LEU A 69 -11.57 1.19 22.67
C LEU A 69 -10.73 2.39 23.16
N ILE A 70 -9.79 2.86 22.36
CA ILE A 70 -9.06 4.10 22.59
C ILE A 70 -9.84 5.23 21.89
N ALA A 71 -10.63 5.96 22.66
CA ALA A 71 -11.49 7.03 22.16
C ALA A 71 -10.81 8.40 22.32
N LEU A 72 -10.46 9.03 21.20
CA LEU A 72 -9.89 10.39 21.21
C LEU A 72 -10.97 11.48 21.32
N ASN A 73 -12.25 11.10 21.28
CA ASN A 73 -13.41 11.95 21.50
C ASN A 73 -14.63 11.12 21.96
N GLU A 74 -15.67 11.80 22.46
CA GLU A 74 -16.89 11.15 22.95
C GLU A 74 -17.70 10.47 21.85
N GLU A 75 -17.72 11.04 20.62
CA GLU A 75 -18.42 10.46 19.46
C GLU A 75 -17.94 9.03 19.17
N SER A 76 -16.65 8.76 19.34
CA SER A 76 -16.08 7.42 19.17
C SER A 76 -16.64 6.41 20.16
N VAL A 77 -16.90 6.84 21.40
CA VAL A 77 -17.55 5.98 22.40
C VAL A 77 -18.99 5.70 22.01
N GLU A 78 -19.74 6.73 21.60
CA GLU A 78 -21.15 6.58 21.22
C GLU A 78 -21.31 5.60 20.04
N ILE A 79 -20.40 5.65 19.05
CA ILE A 79 -20.47 4.82 17.85
C ILE A 79 -20.05 3.36 18.12
N HIS A 80 -19.01 3.15 18.93
CA HIS A 80 -18.38 1.82 19.05
C HIS A 80 -18.69 1.09 20.37
N ARG A 81 -19.44 1.69 21.30
CA ARG A 81 -19.74 1.10 22.60
C ARG A 81 -20.42 -0.26 22.50
N ASP A 82 -21.32 -0.43 21.55
CA ASP A 82 -22.07 -1.67 21.36
C ASP A 82 -21.20 -2.82 20.79
N GLN A 83 -19.99 -2.52 20.33
CA GLN A 83 -19.01 -3.48 19.87
C GLN A 83 -18.09 -3.99 21.00
N LEU A 84 -18.12 -3.35 22.19
CA LEU A 84 -17.30 -3.79 23.32
C LEU A 84 -17.79 -5.13 23.86
N LYS A 85 -16.85 -6.05 24.08
CA LYS A 85 -17.08 -7.29 24.85
C LYS A 85 -17.59 -6.97 26.27
N ASP A 86 -18.14 -7.95 26.97
CA ASP A 86 -18.64 -7.75 28.33
C ASP A 86 -17.58 -7.26 29.32
N ASP A 87 -16.32 -7.60 29.10
CA ASP A 87 -15.13 -7.18 29.84
C ASP A 87 -14.29 -6.12 29.11
N GLY A 88 -14.76 -5.63 27.97
CA GLY A 88 -14.08 -4.64 27.15
C GLY A 88 -13.97 -3.26 27.81
N ILE A 89 -12.87 -2.59 27.59
CA ILE A 89 -12.48 -1.32 28.24
C ILE A 89 -12.54 -0.16 27.25
N VAL A 90 -13.04 0.99 27.74
CA VAL A 90 -12.94 2.29 27.07
C VAL A 90 -11.83 3.11 27.72
N LEU A 91 -10.89 3.58 26.95
CA LEU A 91 -9.85 4.54 27.33
C LEU A 91 -10.15 5.89 26.66
N ILE A 92 -10.41 6.94 27.46
CA ILE A 92 -10.82 8.26 26.95
C ILE A 92 -10.19 9.39 27.78
N GLU A 93 -10.11 10.59 27.19
CA GLU A 93 -9.65 11.81 27.85
C GLU A 93 -10.55 12.16 29.03
N GLY A 94 -9.97 12.45 30.19
CA GLY A 94 -10.71 12.95 31.35
C GLY A 94 -9.93 12.93 32.63
N GLU A 95 -10.42 13.68 33.64
CA GLU A 95 -9.82 13.82 34.97
C GLU A 95 -10.67 13.27 36.12
N ASN A 96 -11.98 13.14 35.94
CA ASN A 96 -12.90 12.87 37.04
C ASN A 96 -14.04 11.91 36.65
N GLU A 97 -14.22 10.92 37.50
CA GLU A 97 -15.31 9.93 37.56
C GLU A 97 -15.40 8.90 36.42
N VAL A 98 -15.27 7.67 36.83
CA VAL A 98 -15.61 6.48 36.04
C VAL A 98 -17.13 6.45 35.83
N ILE A 99 -17.58 6.59 34.58
CA ILE A 99 -19.00 6.63 34.22
C ILE A 99 -19.64 5.24 34.39
N ASP A 100 -18.86 4.20 34.16
CA ASP A 100 -19.16 2.80 34.45
C ASP A 100 -17.83 2.07 34.75
N GLY A 101 -17.89 0.91 35.37
CA GLY A 101 -16.69 0.15 35.78
C GLY A 101 -15.76 -0.27 34.62
N ARG A 102 -16.05 0.14 33.37
CA ARG A 102 -15.31 -0.21 32.16
C ARG A 102 -14.67 1.00 31.45
N THR A 103 -14.88 2.21 31.96
CA THR A 103 -14.30 3.43 31.38
C THR A 103 -13.13 3.91 32.24
N ILE A 104 -11.97 4.06 31.60
CA ILE A 104 -10.74 4.58 32.20
C ILE A 104 -10.49 5.98 31.64
N LEU A 105 -10.36 6.93 32.57
CA LEU A 105 -10.06 8.30 32.22
C LEU A 105 -8.56 8.55 32.29
N VAL A 106 -8.00 9.13 31.23
CA VAL A 106 -6.60 9.56 31.14
C VAL A 106 -6.55 11.07 30.97
N PRO A 107 -5.89 11.82 31.88
CA PRO A 107 -5.73 13.25 31.73
C PRO A 107 -4.64 13.62 30.72
N ALA A 108 -4.79 13.12 29.48
CA ALA A 108 -3.73 13.15 28.48
C ALA A 108 -3.38 14.58 28.06
N SER A 109 -4.37 15.46 27.88
CA SER A 109 -4.12 16.87 27.58
C SER A 109 -3.42 17.61 28.73
N VAL A 110 -3.73 17.27 29.98
CA VAL A 110 -3.06 17.85 31.15
C VAL A 110 -1.60 17.39 31.22
N ILE A 111 -1.37 16.10 31.02
CA ILE A 111 0.00 15.52 30.98
C ILE A 111 0.80 16.14 29.83
N ALA A 112 0.22 16.26 28.65
CA ALA A 112 0.90 16.78 27.47
C ALA A 112 1.21 18.28 27.57
N LYS A 113 0.36 19.06 28.23
CA LYS A 113 0.50 20.52 28.35
C LYS A 113 1.86 20.95 28.91
N ASP A 114 2.38 20.21 29.88
CA ASP A 114 3.61 20.54 30.60
C ASP A 114 4.87 20.06 29.88
N ILE A 115 4.74 19.21 28.85
CA ILE A 115 5.86 18.62 28.09
C ILE A 115 5.80 19.08 26.65
N ASN A 116 4.86 18.54 25.89
CA ASN A 116 4.59 18.86 24.49
C ASN A 116 3.09 18.73 24.19
N PRO A 117 2.34 19.83 24.05
CA PRO A 117 0.90 19.79 23.84
C PRO A 117 0.43 19.00 22.59
N LYS A 118 1.33 18.74 21.64
CA LYS A 118 1.04 17.92 20.46
C LYS A 118 1.15 16.41 20.70
N GLY A 119 1.69 16.02 21.85
CA GLY A 119 1.99 14.62 22.16
C GLY A 119 0.89 13.86 22.93
N VAL A 120 -0.34 14.36 22.95
CA VAL A 120 -1.51 13.70 23.57
C VAL A 120 -1.64 12.23 23.15
N ASN A 121 -1.40 11.94 21.88
CA ASN A 121 -1.50 10.58 21.33
C ASN A 121 -0.48 9.61 21.95
N THR A 122 0.72 10.09 22.23
CA THR A 122 1.78 9.28 22.87
C THR A 122 1.41 8.92 24.32
N VAL A 123 0.66 9.79 25.01
CA VAL A 123 0.11 9.50 26.34
C VAL A 123 -0.90 8.33 26.26
N PHE A 124 -1.79 8.34 25.26
CA PHE A 124 -2.73 7.24 25.05
C PHE A 124 -2.05 5.92 24.72
N VAL A 125 -0.96 5.94 23.92
CA VAL A 125 -0.15 4.73 23.67
C VAL A 125 0.41 4.18 24.98
N GLY A 126 0.99 5.01 25.83
CA GLY A 126 1.50 4.59 27.14
C GLY A 126 0.43 3.98 28.03
N ALA A 127 -0.73 4.60 28.12
CA ALA A 127 -1.87 4.10 28.89
C ALA A 127 -2.38 2.74 28.34
N ALA A 128 -2.50 2.61 27.01
CA ALA A 128 -2.89 1.36 26.36
C ALA A 128 -1.93 0.21 26.68
N LEU A 129 -0.61 0.46 26.60
CA LEU A 129 0.41 -0.53 26.97
C LEU A 129 0.28 -0.99 28.42
N LYS A 130 0.00 -0.06 29.36
CA LYS A 130 -0.21 -0.41 30.78
C LYS A 130 -1.46 -1.25 30.97
N ILE A 131 -2.58 -0.90 30.33
CA ILE A 131 -3.81 -1.67 30.36
C ILE A 131 -3.58 -3.11 29.89
N MET A 132 -2.78 -3.28 28.83
CA MET A 132 -2.38 -4.57 28.26
C MET A 132 -1.26 -5.28 29.05
N ASN A 133 -0.73 -4.67 30.10
CA ASN A 133 0.38 -5.18 30.91
C ASN A 133 1.64 -5.50 30.07
N LEU A 134 1.96 -4.62 29.10
CA LEU A 134 3.17 -4.70 28.28
C LEU A 134 4.23 -3.74 28.78
N GLU A 135 5.50 -4.14 28.71
CA GLU A 135 6.64 -3.34 29.20
C GLU A 135 6.98 -2.16 28.24
N LEU A 136 7.69 -1.16 28.75
CA LEU A 136 8.01 0.05 27.98
C LEU A 136 9.29 -0.03 27.12
N ASP A 137 10.11 -1.05 27.26
CA ASP A 137 11.44 -1.07 26.64
C ASP A 137 11.34 -1.08 25.10
N THR A 138 10.49 -1.93 24.55
CA THR A 138 10.19 -1.95 23.10
C THR A 138 9.56 -0.63 22.65
N ALA A 139 8.64 -0.08 23.45
CA ALA A 139 7.95 1.15 23.14
C ALA A 139 8.90 2.36 23.04
N ARG A 140 9.91 2.44 23.91
CA ARG A 140 10.94 3.51 23.84
C ARG A 140 11.70 3.44 22.53
N SER A 141 12.15 2.25 22.12
CA SER A 141 12.88 2.09 20.86
C SER A 141 12.03 2.44 19.62
N VAL A 142 10.72 2.16 19.65
CA VAL A 142 9.81 2.55 18.58
C VAL A 142 9.59 4.07 18.54
N VAL A 143 9.49 4.73 19.68
CA VAL A 143 9.39 6.20 19.79
C VAL A 143 10.65 6.86 19.23
N GLU A 144 11.84 6.34 19.56
CA GLU A 144 13.13 6.83 19.04
C GLU A 144 13.22 6.75 17.50
N GLU A 145 12.64 5.72 16.90
CA GLU A 145 12.61 5.59 15.44
C GLU A 145 11.52 6.40 14.75
N TYR A 146 10.41 6.66 15.45
CA TYR A 146 9.22 7.27 14.84
C TYR A 146 9.31 8.80 14.81
N PHE A 147 9.93 9.41 15.81
CA PHE A 147 10.03 10.85 15.95
C PHE A 147 11.42 11.37 15.57
N ASP A 148 11.46 12.61 15.06
CA ASP A 148 12.71 13.34 14.89
C ASP A 148 13.42 13.54 16.24
N ASP A 149 14.76 13.55 16.24
CA ASP A 149 15.61 13.60 17.43
C ASP A 149 15.17 14.66 18.47
N GLU A 150 14.71 15.82 18.00
CA GLU A 150 14.24 16.93 18.85
C GLU A 150 12.97 16.60 19.65
N LEU A 151 12.18 15.63 19.20
CA LEU A 151 10.89 15.25 19.79
C LEU A 151 10.95 13.96 20.61
N VAL A 152 12.02 13.20 20.50
CA VAL A 152 12.17 11.87 21.13
C VAL A 152 12.04 11.96 22.64
N GLU A 153 12.83 12.83 23.30
CA GLU A 153 12.84 12.94 24.76
C GLU A 153 11.48 13.31 25.34
N ASP A 154 10.77 14.24 24.70
CA ASP A 154 9.44 14.64 25.12
C ASP A 154 8.43 13.50 24.95
N ASN A 155 8.47 12.76 23.82
CA ASN A 155 7.56 11.66 23.59
C ASN A 155 7.82 10.45 24.48
N ILE A 156 9.07 10.17 24.86
CA ILE A 156 9.39 9.16 25.89
C ILE A 156 8.77 9.54 27.24
N LYS A 157 8.91 10.81 27.67
CA LYS A 157 8.30 11.30 28.92
C LYS A 157 6.76 11.18 28.89
N LEU A 158 6.15 11.50 27.75
CA LEU A 158 4.71 11.41 27.56
C LEU A 158 4.23 9.97 27.60
N LEU A 159 4.94 9.06 26.94
CA LEU A 159 4.70 7.61 26.97
C LEU A 159 4.72 7.08 28.44
N GLU A 160 5.80 7.41 29.17
CA GLU A 160 5.97 6.98 30.56
C GLU A 160 4.90 7.55 31.51
N ARG A 161 4.51 8.82 31.32
CA ARG A 161 3.45 9.42 32.13
C ARG A 161 2.08 8.82 31.82
N GLY A 162 1.80 8.52 30.54
CA GLY A 162 0.58 7.81 30.15
C GLY A 162 0.51 6.41 30.75
N TYR A 163 1.61 5.68 30.70
CA TYR A 163 1.76 4.35 31.30
C TYR A 163 1.51 4.37 32.81
N ASN A 164 2.03 5.36 33.53
CA ASN A 164 1.88 5.49 34.97
C ASN A 164 0.55 6.15 35.41
N ALA A 165 -0.28 6.58 34.47
CA ALA A 165 -1.57 7.21 34.76
C ALA A 165 -2.72 6.21 34.99
N VAL A 166 -2.53 4.95 34.67
CA VAL A 166 -3.56 3.90 34.74
C VAL A 166 -2.98 2.61 35.34
N ASP A 167 -3.85 1.68 35.73
CA ASP A 167 -3.47 0.35 36.20
C ASP A 167 -3.58 -0.69 35.09
N SER A 168 -2.87 -1.82 35.23
CA SER A 168 -2.99 -2.98 34.33
C SER A 168 -4.31 -3.69 34.53
N ILE A 169 -4.90 -4.18 33.46
CA ILE A 169 -6.20 -4.89 33.46
C ILE A 169 -6.08 -6.25 32.85
N TYR A 170 -5.44 -6.35 31.68
CA TYR A 170 -5.28 -7.60 30.97
C TYR A 170 -3.92 -8.21 31.31
N ASP A 171 -3.94 -9.41 31.86
CA ASP A 171 -2.75 -10.20 32.16
C ASP A 171 -2.56 -11.29 31.10
N ASN A 172 -1.30 -11.72 30.91
CA ASN A 172 -0.94 -12.90 30.10
C ASN A 172 -1.22 -12.80 28.58
N LEU A 173 -1.32 -11.61 27.99
CA LEU A 173 -1.47 -11.49 26.54
C LEU A 173 -0.29 -12.13 25.77
N LYS A 174 0.90 -12.22 26.38
CA LYS A 174 2.12 -12.80 25.77
C LYS A 174 2.33 -14.29 26.08
N GLU A 175 1.41 -14.98 26.74
CA GLU A 175 1.67 -16.33 27.29
C GLU A 175 2.00 -17.37 26.19
N ASN A 176 1.47 -17.25 24.97
CA ASN A 176 1.68 -18.22 23.89
C ASN A 176 2.27 -17.58 22.60
N VAL A 177 2.82 -16.38 22.72
CA VAL A 177 3.38 -15.67 21.57
C VAL A 177 4.72 -16.29 21.16
N SER A 178 4.93 -16.49 19.85
CA SER A 178 6.16 -17.04 19.28
C SER A 178 7.01 -15.93 18.65
N ASP A 179 8.32 -16.13 18.62
CA ASP A 179 9.29 -15.21 18.01
C ASP A 179 8.91 -14.88 16.54
N LYS A 180 8.85 -13.59 16.23
CA LYS A 180 8.50 -13.01 14.93
C LYS A 180 9.66 -12.25 14.27
N SER A 181 10.89 -12.53 14.69
CA SER A 181 12.10 -11.84 14.19
C SER A 181 12.35 -12.02 12.69
N GLU A 182 11.80 -13.06 12.07
CA GLU A 182 11.88 -13.35 10.64
C GLU A 182 10.62 -12.88 9.85
N GLU A 183 9.76 -12.06 10.46
CA GLU A 183 8.57 -11.53 9.81
C GLU A 183 8.70 -10.02 9.52
N VAL A 184 7.83 -9.52 8.64
CA VAL A 184 7.73 -8.10 8.28
C VAL A 184 6.31 -7.63 8.48
N PHE A 185 6.12 -6.49 9.14
CA PHE A 185 4.83 -5.84 9.28
C PHE A 185 4.67 -4.78 8.19
N ILE A 186 3.76 -5.00 7.23
CA ILE A 186 3.66 -4.18 6.02
C ILE A 186 2.21 -3.99 5.55
N ASP A 187 1.90 -2.82 4.99
CA ASP A 187 0.62 -2.58 4.29
C ASP A 187 0.70 -3.00 2.82
N GLY A 188 -0.47 -3.26 2.21
CA GLY A 188 -0.53 -3.80 0.86
C GLY A 188 0.01 -2.86 -0.23
N ASN A 189 -0.22 -1.56 -0.13
CA ASN A 189 0.32 -0.58 -1.07
C ASN A 189 1.85 -0.54 -1.03
N SER A 190 2.42 -0.56 0.18
CA SER A 190 3.87 -0.63 0.39
C SER A 190 4.45 -1.97 -0.10
N ALA A 191 3.76 -3.08 0.13
CA ALA A 191 4.16 -4.40 -0.34
C ALA A 191 4.22 -4.46 -1.87
N LEU A 192 3.19 -3.95 -2.56
CA LEU A 192 3.16 -3.87 -4.02
C LEU A 192 4.31 -3.00 -4.57
N GLY A 193 4.52 -1.83 -3.97
CA GLY A 193 5.62 -0.93 -4.33
C GLY A 193 6.99 -1.56 -4.11
N TYR A 194 7.17 -2.27 -3.00
CA TYR A 194 8.42 -2.97 -2.67
C TYR A 194 8.70 -4.12 -3.65
N GLY A 195 7.68 -4.92 -3.97
CA GLY A 195 7.78 -5.96 -4.99
C GLY A 195 8.15 -5.41 -6.36
N ALA A 196 7.57 -4.28 -6.76
CA ALA A 196 7.90 -3.61 -8.01
C ALA A 196 9.35 -3.08 -8.02
N LEU A 197 9.84 -2.47 -6.92
CA LEU A 197 11.25 -2.07 -6.76
C LEU A 197 12.19 -3.26 -6.89
N THR A 198 11.90 -4.34 -6.19
CA THR A 198 12.64 -5.60 -6.27
C THR A 198 12.61 -6.16 -7.69
N GLY A 199 11.49 -5.98 -8.40
CA GLY A 199 11.32 -6.30 -9.81
C GLY A 199 12.06 -5.36 -10.78
N GLY A 200 12.81 -4.38 -10.30
CA GLY A 200 13.60 -3.47 -11.12
C GLY A 200 12.80 -2.28 -11.67
N LEU A 201 11.72 -1.88 -11.03
CA LEU A 201 11.03 -0.62 -11.32
C LEU A 201 12.00 0.56 -11.17
N ARG A 202 12.01 1.47 -12.16
CA ARG A 202 12.86 2.67 -12.14
C ARG A 202 12.10 3.96 -12.46
N PHE A 203 10.89 3.85 -12.97
CA PHE A 203 10.03 4.99 -13.23
C PHE A 203 8.59 4.72 -12.79
N TYR A 204 8.05 5.57 -11.94
CA TYR A 204 6.68 5.54 -11.50
C TYR A 204 6.06 6.92 -11.72
N SER A 205 4.96 6.98 -12.46
CA SER A 205 4.21 8.23 -12.67
C SER A 205 2.74 7.99 -12.32
N ALA A 206 2.16 8.88 -11.53
CA ALA A 206 0.75 8.74 -11.14
C ALA A 206 0.12 10.11 -10.83
N TYR A 207 -1.17 10.23 -11.09
CA TYR A 207 -2.02 11.22 -10.45
C TYR A 207 -2.44 10.70 -9.06
N PRO A 208 -2.34 11.52 -7.98
CA PRO A 208 -2.68 11.07 -6.62
C PRO A 208 -4.17 10.75 -6.49
N MET A 209 -4.53 9.48 -6.60
CA MET A 209 -5.90 8.99 -6.46
C MET A 209 -6.00 7.98 -5.32
N SER A 210 -6.85 8.28 -4.31
CA SER A 210 -7.14 7.31 -3.24
C SER A 210 -7.85 6.08 -3.79
N PRO A 211 -7.49 4.84 -3.35
CA PRO A 211 -6.48 4.52 -2.33
C PRO A 211 -5.06 4.22 -2.87
N SER A 212 -4.78 4.33 -4.17
CA SER A 212 -3.48 3.98 -4.78
C SER A 212 -2.32 4.92 -4.38
N THR A 213 -2.61 6.08 -3.77
CA THR A 213 -1.60 7.06 -3.33
C THR A 213 -0.59 6.46 -2.35
N GLY A 214 -0.94 5.40 -1.62
CA GLY A 214 -0.02 4.68 -0.73
C GLY A 214 1.20 4.13 -1.48
N ILE A 215 1.01 3.59 -2.68
CA ILE A 215 2.10 3.09 -3.55
C ILE A 215 3.06 4.24 -3.90
N MET A 216 2.53 5.38 -4.35
CA MET A 216 3.33 6.55 -4.72
C MET A 216 4.13 7.08 -3.51
N ASN A 217 3.51 7.17 -2.34
CA ASN A 217 4.18 7.66 -1.12
C ASN A 217 5.31 6.74 -0.70
N PHE A 218 5.11 5.42 -0.72
CA PHE A 218 6.15 4.44 -0.42
C PHE A 218 7.32 4.60 -1.40
N LEU A 219 7.05 4.58 -2.71
CA LEU A 219 8.06 4.70 -3.76
C LEU A 219 8.81 6.04 -3.69
N ALA A 220 8.12 7.15 -3.44
CA ALA A 220 8.74 8.45 -3.28
C ALA A 220 9.76 8.48 -2.12
N GLY A 221 9.46 7.80 -1.01
CA GLY A 221 10.37 7.64 0.11
C GLY A 221 11.65 6.86 -0.24
N GLN A 222 11.59 6.00 -1.27
CA GLN A 222 12.70 5.15 -1.68
C GLN A 222 13.64 5.78 -2.73
N GLN A 223 13.30 6.91 -3.33
CA GLN A 223 14.10 7.56 -4.40
C GLN A 223 15.55 7.82 -4.00
N LYS A 224 15.83 8.07 -2.71
CA LYS A 224 17.21 8.30 -2.21
C LYS A 224 18.04 7.01 -2.12
N ASN A 225 17.38 5.87 -2.04
CA ASN A 225 18.00 4.57 -1.80
C ASN A 225 18.16 3.76 -3.10
N PHE A 226 17.35 4.11 -4.12
CA PHE A 226 17.30 3.38 -5.40
C PHE A 226 17.35 4.38 -6.55
N ASP A 227 17.84 3.93 -7.72
CA ASP A 227 17.77 4.67 -8.98
C ASP A 227 16.32 4.66 -9.49
N LEU A 228 15.45 5.37 -8.80
CA LEU A 228 14.02 5.45 -9.05
C LEU A 228 13.61 6.91 -9.22
N VAL A 229 12.79 7.19 -10.22
CA VAL A 229 12.11 8.47 -10.42
C VAL A 229 10.62 8.27 -10.14
N VAL A 230 10.08 9.08 -9.25
CA VAL A 230 8.63 9.14 -8.97
C VAL A 230 8.13 10.52 -9.38
N GLU A 231 7.20 10.53 -10.33
CA GLU A 231 6.62 11.77 -10.88
C GLU A 231 5.13 11.86 -10.53
N GLN A 232 4.74 12.99 -9.96
CA GLN A 232 3.33 13.31 -9.78
C GLN A 232 2.81 13.99 -11.05
N ALA A 233 2.03 13.25 -11.83
CA ALA A 233 1.43 13.74 -13.05
C ALA A 233 0.22 14.66 -12.80
N GLU A 234 -0.13 15.48 -13.78
CA GLU A 234 -1.28 16.39 -13.72
C GLU A 234 -2.62 15.64 -13.73
N ASP A 235 -2.69 14.53 -14.46
CA ASP A 235 -3.86 13.65 -14.58
C ASP A 235 -3.44 12.22 -14.91
N GLU A 236 -4.40 11.31 -15.00
CA GLU A 236 -4.17 9.90 -15.29
C GLU A 236 -3.73 9.64 -16.72
N LEU A 237 -4.16 10.48 -17.69
CA LEU A 237 -3.73 10.36 -19.08
C LEU A 237 -2.23 10.67 -19.19
N ALA A 238 -1.79 11.78 -18.59
CA ALA A 238 -0.38 12.13 -18.53
C ALA A 238 0.43 11.05 -17.83
N ALA A 239 -0.06 10.53 -16.69
CA ALA A 239 0.61 9.52 -15.89
C ALA A 239 0.93 8.25 -16.69
N LEU A 240 -0.06 7.66 -17.37
CA LEU A 240 0.15 6.44 -18.14
C LEU A 240 1.02 6.70 -19.36
N ASN A 241 0.83 7.82 -20.09
CA ASN A 241 1.67 8.15 -21.25
C ASN A 241 3.15 8.40 -20.86
N MET A 242 3.41 9.00 -19.69
CA MET A 242 4.77 9.09 -19.14
C MET A 242 5.36 7.71 -18.86
N ALA A 243 4.58 6.80 -18.27
CA ALA A 243 5.02 5.43 -18.00
C ALA A 243 5.32 4.66 -19.30
N LEU A 244 4.49 4.83 -20.35
CA LEU A 244 4.74 4.27 -21.68
C LEU A 244 6.02 4.82 -22.29
N GLY A 245 6.25 6.15 -22.22
CA GLY A 245 7.49 6.77 -22.69
C GLY A 245 8.72 6.23 -21.97
N GLY A 246 8.65 6.05 -20.65
CA GLY A 246 9.69 5.40 -19.84
C GLY A 246 9.95 3.96 -20.30
N SER A 247 8.90 3.19 -20.53
CA SER A 247 9.02 1.81 -21.00
C SER A 247 9.59 1.72 -22.42
N TYR A 248 9.15 2.57 -23.34
CA TYR A 248 9.69 2.66 -24.68
C TYR A 248 11.19 2.99 -24.67
N SER A 249 11.65 3.82 -23.75
CA SER A 249 13.08 4.12 -23.57
C SER A 249 13.90 3.01 -22.88
N GLY A 250 13.28 1.86 -22.60
CA GLY A 250 13.94 0.71 -22.01
C GLY A 250 13.92 0.65 -20.48
N ILE A 251 13.09 1.46 -19.81
CA ILE A 251 13.00 1.53 -18.36
C ILE A 251 11.72 0.82 -17.90
N ARG A 252 11.80 -0.04 -16.87
CA ARG A 252 10.60 -0.60 -16.23
C ARG A 252 9.78 0.51 -15.58
N SER A 253 8.55 0.65 -16.05
CA SER A 253 7.66 1.75 -15.67
C SER A 253 6.33 1.22 -15.14
N MET A 254 5.74 1.97 -14.22
CA MET A 254 4.47 1.64 -13.57
C MET A 254 3.68 2.90 -13.28
N THR A 255 2.36 2.79 -13.26
CA THR A 255 1.43 3.79 -12.75
C THR A 255 0.49 3.18 -11.72
N GLY A 256 -0.18 4.01 -10.92
CA GLY A 256 -1.20 3.58 -9.98
C GLY A 256 -2.40 4.52 -10.00
N THR A 257 -3.59 3.94 -9.93
CA THR A 257 -4.87 4.65 -9.98
C THR A 257 -5.97 3.86 -9.26
N SER A 258 -7.22 4.24 -9.49
CA SER A 258 -8.45 3.53 -9.11
C SER A 258 -9.38 3.51 -10.32
N GLY A 259 -10.49 2.78 -10.28
CA GLY A 259 -11.37 2.55 -11.43
C GLY A 259 -11.77 3.79 -12.23
N GLY A 260 -11.99 4.94 -11.56
CA GLY A 260 -12.28 6.20 -12.25
C GLY A 260 -11.12 6.70 -13.10
N GLY A 261 -9.87 6.58 -12.62
CA GLY A 261 -8.68 6.94 -13.37
C GLY A 261 -8.31 5.90 -14.43
N LEU A 262 -8.54 4.60 -14.13
CA LEU A 262 -8.41 3.54 -15.15
C LEU A 262 -9.32 3.82 -16.35
N ALA A 263 -10.51 4.37 -16.13
CA ALA A 263 -11.41 4.78 -17.21
C ALA A 263 -10.83 5.88 -18.09
N LEU A 264 -10.06 6.81 -17.51
CA LEU A 264 -9.36 7.85 -18.27
C LEU A 264 -8.14 7.29 -19.03
N MET A 265 -7.54 6.22 -18.58
CA MET A 265 -6.37 5.58 -19.18
C MET A 265 -6.69 4.69 -20.39
N ASN A 266 -7.95 4.44 -20.72
CA ASN A 266 -8.36 3.44 -21.71
C ASN A 266 -7.69 3.59 -23.07
N GLU A 267 -7.58 4.80 -23.58
CA GLU A 267 -6.95 5.03 -24.89
C GLU A 267 -5.45 4.69 -24.83
N ALA A 268 -4.75 5.12 -23.77
CA ALA A 268 -3.33 4.83 -23.60
C ALA A 268 -3.06 3.33 -23.29
N ILE A 269 -4.02 2.58 -22.71
CA ILE A 269 -3.94 1.12 -22.60
C ILE A 269 -4.01 0.46 -23.99
N GLY A 270 -4.87 0.97 -24.88
CA GLY A 270 -4.92 0.56 -26.29
C GLY A 270 -3.61 0.87 -27.02
N LEU A 271 -3.03 2.06 -26.79
CA LEU A 271 -1.70 2.42 -27.31
C LEU A 271 -0.62 1.44 -26.82
N ALA A 272 -0.63 1.07 -25.53
CA ALA A 272 0.29 0.05 -25.01
C ALA A 272 0.14 -1.29 -25.74
N GLY A 273 -1.09 -1.67 -26.07
CA GLY A 273 -1.40 -2.90 -26.81
C GLY A 273 -0.86 -2.88 -28.24
N ILE A 274 -1.20 -1.88 -29.04
CA ILE A 274 -0.80 -1.80 -30.45
C ILE A 274 0.72 -1.61 -30.62
N THR A 275 1.36 -0.83 -29.75
CA THR A 275 2.81 -0.62 -29.78
C THR A 275 3.62 -1.71 -29.10
N GLU A 276 2.95 -2.73 -28.53
CA GLU A 276 3.58 -3.77 -27.70
C GLU A 276 4.54 -3.19 -26.65
N THR A 277 4.10 -2.11 -26.00
CA THR A 277 4.90 -1.41 -24.98
C THR A 277 4.52 -1.91 -23.60
N PRO A 278 5.42 -2.62 -22.87
CA PRO A 278 5.12 -3.18 -21.57
C PRO A 278 4.91 -2.08 -20.53
N VAL A 279 3.87 -2.22 -19.72
CA VAL A 279 3.61 -1.31 -18.59
C VAL A 279 2.82 -2.04 -17.51
N VAL A 280 3.03 -1.66 -16.24
CA VAL A 280 2.22 -2.15 -15.12
C VAL A 280 1.31 -1.01 -14.62
N ILE A 281 0.04 -1.33 -14.44
CA ILE A 281 -0.99 -0.42 -13.94
C ILE A 281 -1.56 -1.03 -12.67
N ALA A 282 -1.39 -0.37 -11.52
CA ALA A 282 -2.06 -0.75 -10.29
C ALA A 282 -3.43 -0.07 -10.21
N ASP A 283 -4.50 -0.84 -10.36
CA ASP A 283 -5.86 -0.41 -10.07
C ASP A 283 -6.22 -0.82 -8.64
N VAL A 284 -6.16 0.15 -7.71
CA VAL A 284 -6.58 -0.05 -6.31
C VAL A 284 -8.04 0.36 -6.21
N GLN A 285 -8.93 -0.61 -6.27
CA GLN A 285 -10.37 -0.43 -6.39
C GLN A 285 -11.00 0.28 -5.21
N ARG A 286 -12.04 1.04 -5.51
CA ARG A 286 -12.97 1.65 -4.55
C ARG A 286 -14.38 1.70 -5.15
N PRO A 287 -15.45 1.89 -4.34
CA PRO A 287 -16.80 1.99 -4.89
C PRO A 287 -16.96 3.15 -5.86
N GLY A 288 -17.42 2.86 -7.08
CA GLY A 288 -17.87 3.82 -8.09
C GLY A 288 -19.39 4.03 -8.04
N PRO A 289 -20.02 4.61 -9.12
CA PRO A 289 -19.37 5.20 -10.30
C PRO A 289 -18.76 6.58 -10.06
N ALA A 290 -17.97 7.09 -11.01
CA ALA A 290 -17.25 8.36 -10.95
C ALA A 290 -16.36 8.43 -9.70
N THR A 291 -16.40 9.51 -8.91
CA THR A 291 -15.64 9.63 -7.67
C THR A 291 -16.06 8.59 -6.63
N GLY A 292 -17.33 8.24 -6.58
CA GLY A 292 -17.88 7.21 -5.70
C GLY A 292 -17.62 7.48 -4.23
N LEU A 293 -17.09 6.48 -3.55
CA LEU A 293 -16.69 6.54 -2.14
C LEU A 293 -15.17 6.31 -2.01
N PRO A 294 -14.34 7.39 -2.07
CA PRO A 294 -12.88 7.28 -2.25
C PRO A 294 -12.12 6.49 -1.19
N THR A 295 -12.69 6.39 0.01
CA THR A 295 -12.06 5.78 1.18
C THR A 295 -12.81 4.54 1.67
N ARG A 296 -13.66 3.96 0.82
CA ARG A 296 -14.42 2.75 1.13
C ARG A 296 -13.95 1.58 0.27
N THR A 297 -14.13 0.37 0.79
CA THR A 297 -13.80 -0.88 0.09
C THR A 297 -14.85 -1.25 -0.96
N GLY A 298 -14.40 -1.59 -2.14
CA GLY A 298 -15.24 -2.12 -3.21
C GLY A 298 -14.40 -2.83 -4.26
N GLN A 299 -14.98 -3.86 -4.90
CA GLN A 299 -14.33 -4.69 -5.91
C GLN A 299 -15.20 -4.73 -7.19
N GLY A 300 -15.49 -3.55 -7.76
CA GLY A 300 -16.39 -3.39 -8.90
C GLY A 300 -15.72 -3.36 -10.27
N ASP A 301 -14.38 -3.29 -10.36
CA ASP A 301 -13.69 -2.90 -11.59
C ASP A 301 -13.20 -4.08 -12.45
N LEU A 302 -13.38 -5.35 -12.01
CA LEU A 302 -12.87 -6.53 -12.72
C LEU A 302 -13.35 -6.60 -14.19
N LEU A 303 -14.65 -6.49 -14.44
CA LEU A 303 -15.18 -6.56 -15.81
C LEU A 303 -14.73 -5.40 -16.68
N PHE A 304 -14.51 -4.23 -16.05
CA PHE A 304 -13.97 -3.09 -16.74
C PHE A 304 -12.48 -3.29 -17.07
N ALA A 305 -11.68 -3.78 -16.11
CA ALA A 305 -10.26 -4.05 -16.29
C ALA A 305 -9.97 -5.06 -17.40
N ILE A 306 -10.71 -6.19 -17.46
CA ILE A 306 -10.52 -7.21 -18.49
C ILE A 306 -11.04 -6.82 -19.88
N ASN A 307 -11.82 -5.75 -19.99
CA ASN A 307 -12.33 -5.20 -21.24
C ASN A 307 -11.88 -3.75 -21.45
N SER A 308 -10.73 -3.37 -20.86
CA SER A 308 -10.15 -2.02 -21.02
C SER A 308 -9.72 -1.79 -22.46
N ALA A 309 -9.89 -0.54 -22.90
CA ALA A 309 -9.62 -0.05 -24.24
C ALA A 309 -10.58 -0.59 -25.33
N GLN A 310 -10.38 -0.15 -26.56
CA GLN A 310 -11.15 -0.57 -27.72
C GLN A 310 -10.43 -1.70 -28.46
N ASP A 311 -11.20 -2.53 -29.15
CA ASP A 311 -10.75 -3.68 -29.93
C ASP A 311 -10.04 -4.77 -29.09
N GLU A 312 -9.39 -5.73 -29.73
CA GLU A 312 -8.80 -6.93 -29.09
C GLU A 312 -7.27 -6.86 -29.14
N PHE A 313 -6.63 -6.97 -28.00
CA PHE A 313 -5.19 -7.11 -27.84
C PHE A 313 -4.85 -7.89 -26.55
N PRO A 314 -3.65 -8.46 -26.42
CA PRO A 314 -3.25 -9.15 -25.21
C PRO A 314 -3.19 -8.20 -23.99
N LEU A 315 -3.90 -8.53 -22.92
CA LEU A 315 -3.93 -7.82 -21.65
C LEU A 315 -3.93 -8.85 -20.51
N MET A 316 -3.13 -8.59 -19.46
CA MET A 316 -3.11 -9.42 -18.27
C MET A 316 -3.73 -8.67 -17.08
N VAL A 317 -4.66 -9.32 -16.36
CA VAL A 317 -5.17 -8.83 -15.07
C VAL A 317 -4.78 -9.82 -13.98
N ILE A 318 -4.17 -9.31 -12.90
CA ILE A 318 -3.74 -10.11 -11.74
C ILE A 318 -4.40 -9.54 -10.50
N ALA A 319 -5.17 -10.35 -9.77
CA ALA A 319 -5.78 -9.98 -8.50
C ALA A 319 -5.00 -10.62 -7.35
N PRO A 320 -4.19 -9.86 -6.61
CA PRO A 320 -3.43 -10.36 -5.46
C PRO A 320 -4.36 -10.63 -4.27
N ARG A 321 -4.03 -11.66 -3.49
CA ARG A 321 -4.81 -12.13 -2.37
C ARG A 321 -4.61 -11.30 -1.09
N ASP A 322 -3.37 -11.02 -0.73
CA ASP A 322 -2.93 -10.41 0.53
C ASP A 322 -1.61 -9.63 0.37
N GLN A 323 -1.05 -9.14 1.45
CA GLN A 323 0.16 -8.33 1.45
C GLN A 323 1.38 -9.09 0.90
N GLU A 324 1.52 -10.37 1.22
CA GLU A 324 2.59 -11.22 0.68
C GLU A 324 2.44 -11.38 -0.84
N ASP A 325 1.24 -11.73 -1.31
CA ASP A 325 0.98 -11.89 -2.73
C ASP A 325 1.07 -10.56 -3.50
N LEU A 326 0.78 -9.41 -2.85
CA LEU A 326 1.00 -8.07 -3.42
C LEU A 326 2.49 -7.82 -3.71
N PHE A 327 3.39 -8.18 -2.79
CA PHE A 327 4.83 -8.10 -3.02
C PHE A 327 5.26 -8.95 -4.23
N TYR A 328 4.92 -10.24 -4.23
CA TYR A 328 5.30 -11.12 -5.34
C TYR A 328 4.61 -10.73 -6.65
N THR A 329 3.39 -10.16 -6.58
CA THR A 329 2.69 -9.64 -7.77
C THR A 329 3.38 -8.40 -8.33
N GLY A 330 3.83 -7.46 -7.52
CA GLY A 330 4.62 -6.30 -7.95
C GLY A 330 5.87 -6.71 -8.73
N PHE A 331 6.56 -7.73 -8.25
CA PHE A 331 7.73 -8.30 -8.94
C PHE A 331 7.35 -9.00 -10.26
N ARG A 332 6.42 -9.96 -10.22
CA ARG A 332 6.08 -10.79 -11.38
C ARG A 332 5.36 -10.02 -12.49
N ALA A 333 4.58 -8.99 -12.15
CA ALA A 333 3.87 -8.17 -13.14
C ALA A 333 4.83 -7.49 -14.12
N LEU A 334 5.95 -6.96 -13.63
CA LEU A 334 7.00 -6.36 -14.47
C LEU A 334 7.69 -7.39 -15.37
N ASN A 335 7.94 -8.60 -14.87
CA ASN A 335 8.50 -9.67 -15.70
C ASN A 335 7.53 -10.15 -16.78
N ILE A 336 6.23 -10.24 -16.45
CA ILE A 336 5.17 -10.62 -17.39
C ILE A 336 5.01 -9.54 -18.47
N ALA A 337 4.94 -8.27 -18.06
CA ALA A 337 4.84 -7.15 -18.99
C ALA A 337 6.02 -7.14 -19.97
N ASP A 338 7.26 -7.25 -19.48
CA ASP A 338 8.45 -7.29 -20.33
C ASP A 338 8.49 -8.52 -21.25
N LYS A 339 8.08 -9.71 -20.75
CA LYS A 339 8.11 -10.94 -21.51
C LYS A 339 7.13 -10.93 -22.68
N TYR A 340 5.88 -10.58 -22.38
CA TYR A 340 4.81 -10.63 -23.38
C TYR A 340 4.58 -9.31 -24.09
N GLN A 341 5.27 -8.24 -23.67
CA GLN A 341 5.19 -6.88 -24.23
C GLN A 341 3.77 -6.33 -24.20
N ILE A 342 3.09 -6.49 -23.06
CA ILE A 342 1.68 -6.16 -22.86
C ILE A 342 1.48 -5.25 -21.65
N PRO A 343 0.36 -4.51 -21.58
CA PRO A 343 -0.09 -3.93 -20.33
C PRO A 343 -0.50 -5.03 -19.33
N VAL A 344 -0.10 -4.85 -18.07
CA VAL A 344 -0.49 -5.72 -16.95
C VAL A 344 -1.20 -4.88 -15.90
N ILE A 345 -2.46 -5.19 -15.61
CA ILE A 345 -3.24 -4.54 -14.56
C ILE A 345 -3.15 -5.39 -13.29
N VAL A 346 -2.64 -4.79 -12.22
CA VAL A 346 -2.70 -5.34 -10.86
C VAL A 346 -3.98 -4.82 -10.21
N LEU A 347 -4.96 -5.69 -10.03
CA LEU A 347 -6.28 -5.36 -9.52
C LEU A 347 -6.35 -5.63 -8.01
N SER A 348 -6.00 -4.63 -7.21
CA SER A 348 -6.12 -4.62 -5.75
C SER A 348 -7.38 -3.86 -5.34
N ASP A 349 -7.57 -3.62 -4.06
CA ASP A 349 -8.65 -2.79 -3.52
C ASP A 349 -8.19 -2.00 -2.30
N GLN A 350 -9.04 -1.08 -1.82
CA GLN A 350 -8.75 -0.23 -0.68
C GLN A 350 -8.45 -1.03 0.60
N PHE A 351 -9.23 -2.09 0.88
CA PHE A 351 -9.02 -2.87 2.10
C PHE A 351 -7.67 -3.58 2.07
N ASN A 352 -7.34 -4.27 0.97
CA ASN A 352 -6.06 -4.97 0.83
C ASN A 352 -4.88 -3.99 0.78
N GLY A 353 -5.04 -2.86 0.08
CA GLY A 353 -4.00 -1.83 -0.05
C GLY A 353 -3.66 -1.10 1.26
N ASP A 354 -4.67 -0.77 2.07
CA ASP A 354 -4.51 0.04 3.28
C ASP A 354 -4.39 -0.79 4.56
N SER A 355 -4.77 -2.08 4.56
CA SER A 355 -4.55 -2.96 5.71
C SER A 355 -3.09 -3.42 5.82
N SER A 356 -2.65 -3.64 7.05
CA SER A 356 -1.30 -4.13 7.35
C SER A 356 -1.38 -5.44 8.13
N LYS A 357 -0.47 -6.36 7.86
CA LYS A 357 -0.30 -7.60 8.65
C LYS A 357 1.17 -8.02 8.68
N ASN A 358 1.51 -8.93 9.59
CA ASN A 358 2.77 -9.65 9.47
C ASN A 358 2.73 -10.61 8.29
N VAL A 359 3.85 -10.70 7.60
CA VAL A 359 4.13 -11.70 6.57
C VAL A 359 5.54 -12.24 6.80
N ASP A 360 5.80 -13.45 6.35
CA ASP A 360 7.15 -14.00 6.35
C ASP A 360 8.11 -13.09 5.58
N GLU A 361 9.39 -13.06 5.97
CA GLU A 361 10.42 -12.36 5.21
C GLU A 361 10.41 -12.82 3.75
N PHE A 362 10.44 -11.87 2.84
CA PHE A 362 10.34 -12.17 1.41
C PHE A 362 11.57 -12.94 0.91
N ASN A 363 11.33 -14.01 0.17
CA ASN A 363 12.41 -14.83 -0.39
C ASN A 363 12.97 -14.21 -1.68
N PHE A 364 14.02 -13.40 -1.54
CA PHE A 364 14.69 -12.73 -2.66
C PHE A 364 15.50 -13.68 -3.53
N ASP A 365 16.00 -14.80 -3.02
CA ASP A 365 16.85 -15.74 -3.76
C ASP A 365 16.14 -16.40 -4.94
N SER A 366 14.83 -16.53 -4.87
CA SER A 366 13.97 -17.05 -5.92
C SER A 366 13.64 -16.04 -7.02
N LEU A 367 13.91 -14.75 -6.78
CA LEU A 367 13.48 -13.66 -7.65
C LEU A 367 14.55 -13.34 -8.72
N LYS A 368 14.18 -13.48 -9.99
CA LYS A 368 15.06 -13.17 -11.13
C LYS A 368 14.42 -12.11 -12.02
N ILE A 369 15.10 -10.98 -12.15
CA ILE A 369 14.72 -9.94 -13.11
C ILE A 369 15.05 -10.43 -14.52
N ASN A 370 14.03 -10.54 -15.37
CA ASN A 370 14.20 -10.89 -16.76
C ASN A 370 13.64 -9.77 -17.65
N ARG A 371 14.54 -9.07 -18.36
CA ARG A 371 14.18 -7.89 -19.15
C ARG A 371 13.65 -8.25 -20.54
N HIS A 372 13.83 -9.46 -21.02
CA HIS A 372 13.45 -9.89 -22.36
C HIS A 372 13.82 -8.88 -23.48
N LEU A 373 14.96 -8.25 -23.30
CA LEU A 373 15.59 -7.40 -24.33
C LEU A 373 16.61 -8.23 -25.10
N ILE A 374 16.64 -8.07 -26.41
CA ILE A 374 17.69 -8.69 -27.22
C ILE A 374 19.05 -8.02 -26.96
N SER A 375 20.14 -8.74 -27.19
CA SER A 375 21.51 -8.21 -27.10
C SER A 375 22.06 -7.88 -28.50
N GLU A 376 23.17 -7.14 -28.60
CA GLU A 376 23.86 -6.90 -29.86
C GLU A 376 24.36 -8.21 -30.54
N ASP A 377 24.55 -9.26 -29.79
CA ASP A 377 24.98 -10.60 -30.28
C ASP A 377 23.83 -11.49 -30.73
N ASP A 378 22.57 -11.05 -30.52
CA ASP A 378 21.38 -11.78 -30.92
C ASP A 378 21.29 -11.83 -32.46
N PRO A 379 20.89 -12.98 -33.07
CA PRO A 379 20.65 -13.06 -34.52
C PRO A 379 19.73 -12.00 -35.06
N ASP A 380 18.73 -11.59 -34.29
CA ASP A 380 17.74 -10.58 -34.64
C ASP A 380 18.21 -9.12 -34.39
N ALA A 381 19.44 -8.92 -33.91
CA ALA A 381 20.00 -7.58 -33.70
C ALA A 381 20.46 -6.92 -35.01
N LYS A 382 20.68 -7.70 -36.05
CA LYS A 382 21.00 -7.18 -37.39
C LYS A 382 19.75 -7.28 -38.25
N ASP A 383 19.43 -6.21 -38.98
CA ASP A 383 18.19 -6.10 -39.73
C ASP A 383 16.97 -6.23 -38.79
N TYR A 384 17.05 -5.46 -37.72
CA TYR A 384 16.10 -5.50 -36.60
C TYR A 384 14.70 -5.12 -37.03
N LYS A 385 13.74 -5.99 -36.69
CA LYS A 385 12.31 -5.78 -36.90
C LYS A 385 11.59 -5.80 -35.55
N ARG A 386 11.03 -4.67 -35.19
CA ARG A 386 10.35 -4.48 -33.90
C ARG A 386 9.19 -5.47 -33.69
N TYR A 387 8.46 -5.78 -34.75
CA TYR A 387 7.24 -6.61 -34.76
C TYR A 387 7.42 -7.88 -35.61
N LYS A 388 8.65 -8.45 -35.60
CA LYS A 388 8.95 -9.69 -36.30
C LYS A 388 8.01 -10.82 -35.89
N PHE A 389 7.40 -11.50 -36.86
CA PHE A 389 6.61 -12.68 -36.63
C PHE A 389 7.50 -13.85 -36.16
N THR A 390 7.20 -14.43 -35.00
CA THR A 390 7.95 -15.50 -34.38
C THR A 390 7.05 -16.71 -34.12
N GLU A 391 7.63 -17.90 -33.86
CA GLU A 391 6.87 -19.11 -33.58
C GLU A 391 6.06 -19.03 -32.28
N ASP A 392 6.57 -18.29 -31.28
CA ASP A 392 5.91 -18.11 -29.97
C ASP A 392 5.07 -16.84 -29.89
N GLY A 393 5.00 -16.04 -30.96
CA GLY A 393 4.23 -14.80 -31.03
C GLY A 393 4.84 -13.65 -30.24
N ILE A 394 6.10 -13.75 -29.78
CA ILE A 394 6.78 -12.70 -29.02
C ILE A 394 7.88 -12.09 -29.89
N SER A 395 7.68 -10.84 -30.28
CA SER A 395 8.65 -10.10 -31.09
C SER A 395 9.94 -9.78 -30.33
N PRO A 396 11.10 -9.73 -31.01
CA PRO A 396 12.35 -9.30 -30.39
C PRO A 396 12.24 -7.83 -29.96
N ARG A 397 12.54 -7.52 -28.68
CA ARG A 397 12.42 -6.17 -28.15
C ARG A 397 13.78 -5.52 -27.91
N ALA A 398 13.96 -4.32 -28.45
CA ALA A 398 15.03 -3.39 -28.13
C ALA A 398 14.45 -2.02 -27.78
N TYR A 399 15.24 -1.14 -27.20
CA TYR A 399 14.89 0.26 -26.99
C TYR A 399 15.72 1.18 -27.88
N PRO A 400 15.26 2.42 -28.16
CA PRO A 400 15.99 3.35 -29.02
C PRO A 400 17.43 3.58 -28.58
N GLY A 401 18.36 3.39 -29.53
CA GLY A 401 19.81 3.53 -29.29
C GLY A 401 20.49 2.31 -28.67
N GLN A 402 19.81 1.24 -28.37
CA GLN A 402 20.41 0.00 -27.86
C GLN A 402 21.22 -0.72 -28.95
N LEU A 403 20.67 -0.84 -30.14
CA LEU A 403 21.31 -1.53 -31.27
C LEU A 403 21.97 -0.52 -32.21
N LYS A 404 23.22 -0.71 -32.51
CA LYS A 404 24.00 0.22 -33.33
C LYS A 404 23.54 0.22 -34.79
N GLY A 405 22.99 1.34 -35.23
CA GLY A 405 22.58 1.56 -36.63
C GLY A 405 21.17 1.09 -36.93
N GLU A 406 20.48 0.48 -35.96
CA GLU A 406 19.10 0.07 -36.10
C GLU A 406 18.11 1.08 -35.52
N ILE A 407 16.91 1.11 -36.05
CA ILE A 407 15.82 2.01 -35.62
C ILE A 407 14.78 1.16 -34.90
N VAL A 408 14.39 1.61 -33.72
CA VAL A 408 13.23 1.06 -33.00
C VAL A 408 12.05 1.95 -33.32
N LEU A 409 11.23 1.56 -34.30
CA LEU A 409 10.04 2.28 -34.68
C LEU A 409 8.81 1.66 -34.02
N VAL A 410 7.94 2.48 -33.49
CA VAL A 410 6.60 2.10 -32.99
C VAL A 410 5.57 3.07 -33.55
N ASP A 411 4.39 2.55 -33.85
CA ASP A 411 3.29 3.35 -34.38
C ASP A 411 1.96 2.92 -33.71
N SER A 412 0.99 3.83 -33.67
CA SER A 412 -0.34 3.55 -33.15
C SER A 412 -1.32 3.07 -34.20
N ASP A 413 -0.93 3.03 -35.47
CA ASP A 413 -1.69 2.47 -36.58
C ASP A 413 -1.33 1.00 -36.77
N GLU A 414 -2.06 0.29 -37.65
CA GLU A 414 -1.65 -1.04 -38.14
C GLU A 414 -0.30 -0.93 -38.83
N HIS A 415 0.60 -1.86 -38.58
CA HIS A 415 1.99 -1.76 -39.02
C HIS A 415 2.55 -3.10 -39.52
N ASP A 416 3.60 -3.03 -40.31
CA ASP A 416 4.37 -4.20 -40.72
C ASP A 416 5.38 -4.59 -39.66
N GLU A 417 6.19 -5.63 -39.93
CA GLU A 417 7.21 -6.13 -39.00
C GLU A 417 8.26 -5.07 -38.62
N GLU A 418 8.45 -4.05 -39.42
CA GLU A 418 9.43 -2.96 -39.21
C GLU A 418 8.81 -1.80 -38.42
N GLY A 419 7.48 -1.75 -38.29
CA GLY A 419 6.73 -0.68 -37.63
C GLY A 419 6.27 0.43 -38.58
N HIS A 420 6.28 0.21 -39.91
CA HIS A 420 5.71 1.14 -40.86
C HIS A 420 4.21 0.92 -41.04
N ILE A 421 3.47 2.02 -41.17
CA ILE A 421 2.01 2.00 -41.32
C ILE A 421 1.60 1.20 -42.55
N VAL A 422 0.62 0.33 -42.38
CA VAL A 422 -0.02 -0.47 -43.44
C VAL A 422 -1.53 -0.32 -43.40
N GLU A 423 -2.20 -0.43 -44.56
CA GLU A 423 -3.66 -0.29 -44.72
C GLU A 423 -4.27 -1.51 -45.44
N ASP A 424 -3.56 -2.59 -45.55
CA ASP A 424 -4.02 -3.80 -46.23
C ASP A 424 -4.50 -4.89 -45.24
N ALA A 425 -5.54 -5.62 -45.65
CA ALA A 425 -6.17 -6.65 -44.80
C ALA A 425 -5.36 -7.95 -44.70
N GLU A 426 -4.29 -8.12 -45.49
CA GLU A 426 -3.42 -9.31 -45.44
C GLU A 426 -2.43 -9.19 -44.29
N THR A 427 -1.92 -7.97 -44.05
CA THR A 427 -0.97 -7.69 -42.97
C THR A 427 -1.66 -7.70 -41.58
N ARG A 428 -2.90 -7.19 -41.50
CA ARG A 428 -3.73 -7.22 -40.32
C ARG A 428 -4.20 -8.64 -39.99
#